data_a6af9a0413d65ed653e6b412c0b81926
#
_entry.id   a6af9a0413d65ed653e6b412c0b81926
#
_cell.length_a   1.000
_cell.length_b   1.000
_cell.length_c   1.000
_cell.angle_alpha   90.00
_cell.angle_beta   90.00
_cell.angle_gamma   90.00
#
_symmetry.space_group_name_H-M   'P 1'
#
loop_
_entity.id
_entity.type
_entity.pdbx_description
1 polymer ?
#
loop_
_entity_poly.entity_id
_entity_poly.type
_entity_poly.pdbx_seq_one_letter_code
_entity_poly.pdbx_strand_id
1 'polypeptide(L)'
;DIQRIEVLRGPQGTLYGRNAMGGIVNIYTLSPFDYQGTKVTMSMGNYGAAKAKVSQYSKIGENIGISLNGYYDRNDGFFINEYNGTKADKEESAGGRFKLEGYITDHLKAQYTFNYDYVTQKAFPYGQYDPQTGTVPIRINDPSSYWRRTLNNSLYLEWKTDRFILSSTTAYQYLKDDMKMDQDYTEQSVFTLHQKQKQYAWSEELAIKSNTKSNYQWSFGAYGFYNSLNTDGPVIFKKDGLTGILQK
;
A
#
# COMPACT_ATOMS: atom_id res chain seq x y z
N ASP A 1 7.53 11.26 -4.55
CA ASP A 1 8.61 11.69 -5.44
C ASP A 1 9.66 10.60 -5.53
N ILE A 2 9.82 10.06 -6.72
CA ILE A 2 10.70 8.94 -7.03
C ILE A 2 12.00 9.54 -7.60
N GLN A 3 13.13 9.07 -7.09
CA GLN A 3 14.45 9.37 -7.63
C GLN A 3 14.78 8.41 -8.77
N ARG A 4 14.61 7.09 -8.53
CA ARG A 4 14.80 6.06 -9.52
C ARG A 4 13.98 4.79 -9.20
N ILE A 5 13.77 3.99 -10.22
CA ILE A 5 13.16 2.66 -10.11
C ILE A 5 14.14 1.66 -10.69
N GLU A 6 14.43 0.60 -9.96
CA GLU A 6 15.24 -0.52 -10.40
C GLU A 6 14.37 -1.76 -10.52
N VAL A 7 14.44 -2.44 -11.66
CA VAL A 7 13.69 -3.67 -11.92
C VAL A 7 14.69 -4.81 -12.10
N LEU A 8 14.70 -5.74 -11.15
CA LEU A 8 15.49 -6.97 -11.21
C LEU A 8 14.58 -8.12 -11.64
N ARG A 9 14.80 -8.65 -12.83
CA ARG A 9 13.99 -9.73 -13.40
C ARG A 9 14.55 -11.10 -12.99
N GLY A 10 13.64 -12.06 -12.76
CA GLY A 10 13.98 -13.42 -12.36
C GLY A 10 14.11 -13.60 -10.85
N PRO A 11 14.34 -14.83 -10.38
CA PRO A 11 14.39 -15.16 -8.95
C PRO A 11 15.49 -14.40 -8.21
N GLN A 12 15.13 -13.69 -7.16
CA GLN A 12 16.02 -12.87 -6.34
C GLN A 12 15.99 -13.28 -4.84
N GLY A 13 15.51 -14.49 -4.54
CA GLY A 13 15.28 -14.94 -3.17
C GLY A 13 16.52 -15.00 -2.28
N THR A 14 17.71 -15.16 -2.87
CA THR A 14 18.98 -15.21 -2.12
C THR A 14 19.39 -13.87 -1.49
N LEU A 15 19.07 -12.76 -2.12
CA LEU A 15 19.45 -11.43 -1.64
C LEU A 15 18.28 -10.65 -1.03
N TYR A 16 17.05 -10.97 -1.43
CA TYR A 16 15.86 -10.17 -1.06
C TYR A 16 14.80 -10.99 -0.31
N GLY A 17 15.13 -12.21 0.09
CA GLY A 17 14.27 -13.04 0.91
C GLY A 17 13.09 -13.69 0.16
N ARG A 18 12.01 -13.96 0.88
CA ARG A 18 10.82 -14.65 0.34
C ARG A 18 10.05 -13.79 -0.67
N ASN A 19 9.23 -14.46 -1.47
CA ASN A 19 8.31 -13.86 -2.45
C ASN A 19 8.99 -13.15 -3.63
N ALA A 20 10.31 -13.29 -3.81
CA ALA A 20 11.08 -12.71 -4.90
C ALA A 20 11.26 -13.67 -6.09
N MET A 21 10.23 -14.45 -6.43
CA MET A 21 10.32 -15.50 -7.48
C MET A 21 10.26 -14.93 -8.90
N GLY A 22 9.45 -13.93 -9.15
CA GLY A 22 9.27 -13.32 -10.49
C GLY A 22 10.21 -12.14 -10.75
N GLY A 23 10.76 -11.57 -9.70
CA GLY A 23 11.61 -10.38 -9.75
C GLY A 23 11.31 -9.41 -8.62
N ILE A 24 12.02 -8.28 -8.64
CA ILE A 24 11.91 -7.22 -7.64
C ILE A 24 11.82 -5.87 -8.33
N VAL A 25 11.03 -4.98 -7.75
CA VAL A 25 10.99 -3.57 -8.10
C VAL A 25 11.42 -2.75 -6.89
N ASN A 26 12.60 -2.16 -6.97
CA ASN A 26 13.12 -1.25 -5.96
C ASN A 26 12.77 0.19 -6.32
N ILE A 27 12.10 0.90 -5.42
CA ILE A 27 11.73 2.30 -5.61
C ILE A 27 12.53 3.15 -4.62
N TYR A 28 13.39 4.00 -5.15
CA TYR A 28 14.17 4.95 -4.37
C TYR A 28 13.48 6.31 -4.40
N THR A 29 13.23 6.86 -3.22
CA THR A 29 12.63 8.19 -3.07
C THR A 29 13.71 9.26 -2.97
N LEU A 30 13.39 10.48 -3.35
CA LEU A 30 14.30 11.61 -3.20
C LEU A 30 14.78 11.76 -1.74
N SER A 31 16.07 12.05 -1.59
CA SER A 31 16.68 12.39 -0.32
C SER A 31 16.70 13.92 -0.12
N PRO A 32 16.43 14.42 1.09
CA PRO A 32 16.65 15.82 1.43
C PRO A 32 18.10 16.28 1.30
N PHE A 33 19.06 15.36 1.26
CA PHE A 33 20.46 15.70 1.00
C PHE A 33 20.73 16.00 -0.47
N ASP A 34 19.98 15.37 -1.38
CA ASP A 34 20.12 15.54 -2.84
C ASP A 34 19.22 16.65 -3.39
N TYR A 35 18.08 16.88 -2.74
CA TYR A 35 17.09 17.86 -3.18
C TYR A 35 16.43 18.55 -2.00
N GLN A 36 16.32 19.88 -2.06
CA GLN A 36 15.60 20.71 -1.08
C GLN A 36 14.61 21.60 -1.81
N GLY A 37 13.44 21.78 -1.22
CA GLY A 37 12.38 22.58 -1.80
C GLY A 37 11.00 21.97 -1.64
N THR A 38 10.02 22.69 -2.14
CA THR A 38 8.61 22.31 -2.13
C THR A 38 8.16 21.94 -3.53
N LYS A 39 7.47 20.81 -3.66
CA LYS A 39 6.78 20.40 -4.89
C LYS A 39 5.30 20.34 -4.63
N VAL A 40 4.50 20.97 -5.48
CA VAL A 40 3.05 20.88 -5.49
C VAL A 40 2.62 20.35 -6.84
N THR A 41 1.77 19.34 -6.82
CA THR A 41 1.19 18.76 -8.04
C THR A 41 -0.32 18.73 -7.87
N MET A 42 -1.04 19.27 -8.84
CA MET A 42 -2.49 19.20 -8.92
C MET A 42 -2.88 18.70 -10.29
N SER A 43 -3.84 17.81 -10.36
CA SER A 43 -4.41 17.35 -11.63
C SER A 43 -5.91 17.14 -11.49
N MET A 44 -6.62 17.37 -12.58
CA MET A 44 -8.05 17.13 -12.70
C MET A 44 -8.31 16.40 -14.00
N GLY A 45 -9.35 15.58 -14.03
CA GLY A 45 -9.71 14.77 -15.19
C GLY A 45 -11.20 14.50 -15.25
N ASN A 46 -11.59 13.72 -16.24
CA ASN A 46 -12.97 13.26 -16.40
C ASN A 46 -13.40 12.42 -15.18
N TYR A 47 -14.71 12.22 -15.02
CA TYR A 47 -15.31 11.44 -13.93
C TYR A 47 -15.01 11.99 -12.54
N GLY A 48 -14.88 13.32 -12.42
CA GLY A 48 -14.59 13.98 -11.16
C GLY A 48 -13.20 13.64 -10.59
N ALA A 49 -12.29 13.12 -11.43
CA ALA A 49 -10.94 12.81 -11.01
C ALA A 49 -10.21 14.08 -10.58
N ALA A 50 -9.69 14.09 -9.37
CA ALA A 50 -8.88 15.18 -8.82
C ALA A 50 -7.78 14.61 -7.93
N LYS A 51 -6.56 15.07 -8.14
CA LYS A 51 -5.38 14.70 -7.37
C LYS A 51 -4.64 15.94 -6.92
N ALA A 52 -4.27 15.96 -5.65
CA ALA A 52 -3.37 16.95 -5.07
C ALA A 52 -2.24 16.25 -4.34
N LYS A 53 -1.03 16.74 -4.51
CA LYS A 53 0.15 16.25 -3.82
C LYS A 53 1.04 17.41 -3.42
N VAL A 54 1.53 17.40 -2.19
CA VAL A 54 2.53 18.32 -1.68
C VAL A 54 3.70 17.53 -1.11
N SER A 55 4.91 18.00 -1.39
CA SER A 55 6.13 17.40 -0.87
C SER A 55 7.09 18.51 -0.48
N GLN A 56 7.63 18.42 0.74
CA GLN A 56 8.64 19.31 1.29
C GLN A 56 9.89 18.53 1.63
N TYR A 57 11.04 19.06 1.23
CA TYR A 57 12.37 18.51 1.50
C TYR A 57 13.24 19.61 2.10
N SER A 58 13.84 19.34 3.25
CA SER A 58 14.64 20.31 3.98
C SER A 58 15.83 19.65 4.66
N LYS A 59 16.94 20.37 4.76
CA LYS A 59 18.08 20.04 5.62
C LYS A 59 18.06 20.89 6.88
N ILE A 60 18.44 20.31 8.00
CA ILE A 60 18.72 21.01 9.26
C ILE A 60 20.21 20.82 9.56
N GLY A 61 20.96 21.88 9.38
CA GLY A 61 22.43 21.80 9.38
C GLY A 61 22.94 20.90 8.24
N GLU A 62 24.11 20.30 8.43
CA GLU A 62 24.74 19.44 7.41
C GLU A 62 24.33 17.98 7.52
N ASN A 63 23.85 17.54 8.68
CA ASN A 63 23.76 16.13 9.04
C ASN A 63 22.33 15.60 9.13
N ILE A 64 21.29 16.44 9.08
CA ILE A 64 19.90 16.03 9.25
C ILE A 64 19.08 16.46 8.03
N GLY A 65 18.37 15.50 7.44
CA GLY A 65 17.45 15.70 6.35
C GLY A 65 16.02 15.28 6.75
N ILE A 66 15.04 16.10 6.39
CA ILE A 66 13.62 15.83 6.65
C ILE A 66 12.85 15.93 5.34
N SER A 67 11.99 14.96 5.08
CA SER A 67 10.98 15.09 4.04
C SER A 67 9.58 14.79 4.57
N LEU A 68 8.63 15.61 4.15
CA LEU A 68 7.21 15.46 4.44
C LEU A 68 6.45 15.46 3.11
N ASN A 69 5.63 14.43 2.89
CA ASN A 69 4.83 14.28 1.69
C ASN A 69 3.38 14.01 2.10
N GLY A 70 2.43 14.63 1.40
CA GLY A 70 1.02 14.37 1.57
C GLY A 70 0.33 14.31 0.22
N TYR A 71 -0.72 13.51 0.11
CA TYR A 71 -1.54 13.42 -1.09
C TYR A 71 -3.01 13.23 -0.78
N TYR A 72 -3.83 13.66 -1.70
CA TYR A 72 -5.24 13.34 -1.79
C TYR A 72 -5.58 13.01 -3.25
N ASP A 73 -6.35 11.95 -3.46
CA ASP A 73 -6.79 11.48 -4.77
C ASP A 73 -8.26 11.09 -4.68
N ARG A 74 -9.07 11.48 -5.67
CA ARG A 74 -10.46 11.08 -5.76
C ARG A 74 -10.89 10.86 -7.20
N ASN A 75 -11.86 10.00 -7.40
CA ASN A 75 -12.67 9.91 -8.60
C ASN A 75 -14.11 9.59 -8.24
N ASP A 76 -15.06 10.05 -9.05
CA ASP A 76 -16.49 9.82 -8.81
C ASP A 76 -16.97 8.46 -9.36
N GLY A 77 -16.08 7.70 -10.01
CA GLY A 77 -16.35 6.39 -10.59
C GLY A 77 -16.79 6.42 -12.05
N PHE A 78 -16.61 5.31 -12.69
CA PHE A 78 -16.89 5.09 -14.11
C PHE A 78 -18.21 4.39 -14.34
N PHE A 79 -18.54 3.40 -13.50
CA PHE A 79 -19.68 2.53 -13.66
C PHE A 79 -20.92 3.07 -12.94
N ILE A 80 -22.07 2.87 -13.54
CA ILE A 80 -23.36 3.22 -12.96
C ILE A 80 -24.04 1.94 -12.50
N ASN A 81 -24.51 1.94 -11.25
CA ASN A 81 -25.43 0.93 -10.77
C ASN A 81 -26.82 1.24 -11.33
N GLU A 82 -27.30 0.42 -12.27
CA GLU A 82 -28.58 0.63 -12.95
C GLU A 82 -29.77 0.51 -12.00
N TYR A 83 -29.63 -0.21 -10.87
CA TYR A 83 -30.69 -0.34 -9.87
C TYR A 83 -31.09 0.98 -9.23
N ASN A 84 -30.09 1.84 -8.93
CA ASN A 84 -30.35 3.07 -8.18
C ASN A 84 -29.77 4.34 -8.86
N GLY A 85 -29.19 4.22 -10.04
CA GLY A 85 -28.61 5.35 -10.80
C GLY A 85 -27.34 5.95 -10.21
N THR A 86 -26.75 5.38 -9.16
CA THR A 86 -25.55 5.93 -8.51
C THR A 86 -24.28 5.34 -9.08
N LYS A 87 -23.16 6.02 -8.87
CA LYS A 87 -21.83 5.48 -9.20
C LYS A 87 -21.48 4.31 -8.29
N ALA A 88 -21.02 3.21 -8.90
CA ALA A 88 -20.73 1.96 -8.19
C ALA A 88 -19.29 1.84 -7.70
N ASP A 89 -18.36 2.66 -8.22
CA ASP A 89 -16.91 2.54 -8.05
C ASP A 89 -16.22 3.86 -7.65
N LYS A 90 -16.95 4.78 -7.00
CA LYS A 90 -16.37 6.01 -6.45
C LYS A 90 -15.24 5.66 -5.48
N GLU A 91 -14.10 6.35 -5.60
CA GLU A 91 -12.93 6.16 -4.73
C GLU A 91 -12.37 7.48 -4.22
N GLU A 92 -11.92 7.47 -2.97
CA GLU A 92 -11.15 8.53 -2.34
C GLU A 92 -9.99 7.93 -1.57
N SER A 93 -8.81 8.53 -1.71
CA SER A 93 -7.63 8.13 -0.94
C SER A 93 -6.84 9.36 -0.48
N ALA A 94 -6.26 9.24 0.70
CA ALA A 94 -5.37 10.25 1.28
C ALA A 94 -4.26 9.57 2.06
N GLY A 95 -3.11 10.18 2.07
CA GLY A 95 -2.00 9.64 2.83
C GLY A 95 -0.84 10.61 2.95
N GLY A 96 0.15 10.16 3.71
CA GLY A 96 1.34 10.93 3.93
C GLY A 96 2.55 10.09 4.30
N ARG A 97 3.72 10.66 4.03
CA ARG A 97 5.01 10.09 4.40
C ARG A 97 5.83 11.13 5.12
N PHE A 98 6.38 10.74 6.25
CA PHE A 98 7.45 11.44 6.94
C PHE A 98 8.72 10.62 6.84
N LYS A 99 9.84 11.25 6.49
CA LYS A 99 11.17 10.63 6.51
C LYS A 99 12.15 11.57 7.19
N LEU A 100 12.84 11.04 8.18
CA LEU A 100 13.97 11.65 8.85
C LEU A 100 15.21 10.82 8.54
N GLU A 101 16.23 11.43 7.99
CA GLU A 101 17.49 10.76 7.73
C GLU A 101 18.67 11.63 8.19
N GLY A 102 19.74 11.01 8.62
CA GLY A 102 20.89 11.78 9.08
C GLY A 102 22.10 10.95 9.45
N TYR A 103 23.18 11.65 9.66
CA TYR A 103 24.44 11.12 10.15
C TYR A 103 24.55 11.45 11.64
N ILE A 104 24.45 10.41 12.49
CA ILE A 104 24.60 10.52 13.95
C ILE A 104 26.09 10.75 14.28
N THR A 105 26.96 10.08 13.52
CA THR A 105 28.41 10.27 13.51
C THR A 105 28.89 10.14 12.07
N ASP A 106 30.18 10.40 11.82
CA ASP A 106 30.79 10.22 10.48
C ASP A 106 30.67 8.78 9.94
N HIS A 107 30.43 7.83 10.82
CA HIS A 107 30.34 6.41 10.50
C HIS A 107 28.92 5.83 10.63
N LEU A 108 28.00 6.50 11.31
CA LEU A 108 26.66 6.00 11.61
C LEU A 108 25.60 6.87 10.96
N LYS A 109 24.92 6.30 9.96
CA LYS A 109 23.72 6.86 9.32
C LYS A 109 22.48 6.20 9.92
N ALA A 110 21.43 7.00 10.14
CA ALA A 110 20.10 6.53 10.51
C ALA A 110 19.05 7.12 9.58
N GLN A 111 18.02 6.32 9.28
CA GLN A 111 16.85 6.79 8.54
C GLN A 111 15.61 6.19 9.17
N TYR A 112 14.68 7.04 9.55
CA TYR A 112 13.34 6.65 9.98
C TYR A 112 12.32 7.07 8.92
N THR A 113 11.42 6.15 8.57
CA THR A 113 10.33 6.42 7.63
C THR A 113 9.01 6.01 8.24
N PHE A 114 8.05 6.89 8.19
CA PHE A 114 6.67 6.67 8.57
C PHE A 114 5.77 6.92 7.36
N ASN A 115 4.84 6.00 7.08
CA ASN A 115 3.80 6.18 6.07
C ASN A 115 2.44 5.87 6.66
N TYR A 116 1.46 6.67 6.28
CA TYR A 116 0.05 6.43 6.56
C TYR A 116 -0.75 6.59 5.28
N ASP A 117 -1.59 5.61 4.97
CA ASP A 117 -2.47 5.62 3.82
C ASP A 117 -3.89 5.23 4.25
N TYR A 118 -4.87 5.96 3.75
CA TYR A 118 -6.29 5.70 3.90
C TYR A 118 -6.97 5.68 2.54
N VAL A 119 -7.75 4.64 2.28
CA VAL A 119 -8.55 4.47 1.07
C VAL A 119 -9.98 4.16 1.47
N THR A 120 -10.93 4.79 0.81
CA THR A 120 -12.35 4.45 0.88
C THR A 120 -12.93 4.41 -0.52
N GLN A 121 -13.78 3.42 -0.79
CA GLN A 121 -14.39 3.26 -2.10
C GLN A 121 -15.77 2.62 -1.98
N LYS A 122 -16.66 3.00 -2.90
CA LYS A 122 -17.76 2.13 -3.31
C LYS A 122 -17.10 1.06 -4.19
N ALA A 123 -17.05 -0.16 -3.70
CA ALA A 123 -16.26 -1.19 -4.33
C ALA A 123 -17.14 -2.26 -4.96
N PHE A 124 -16.48 -3.08 -5.78
CA PHE A 124 -17.07 -4.29 -6.35
C PHE A 124 -18.22 -3.99 -7.33
N PRO A 125 -17.94 -3.24 -8.44
CA PRO A 125 -18.93 -2.99 -9.49
C PRO A 125 -19.12 -4.25 -10.33
N TYR A 126 -19.55 -5.33 -9.68
CA TYR A 126 -19.83 -6.61 -10.32
C TYR A 126 -21.29 -6.67 -10.77
N GLY A 127 -21.53 -7.46 -11.80
CA GLY A 127 -22.86 -7.74 -12.32
C GLY A 127 -22.94 -9.14 -12.89
N GLN A 128 -24.15 -9.57 -13.19
CA GLN A 128 -24.39 -10.84 -13.89
C GLN A 128 -24.43 -10.61 -15.39
N TYR A 129 -23.94 -11.59 -16.16
CA TYR A 129 -24.01 -11.56 -17.61
C TYR A 129 -25.48 -11.65 -18.08
N ASP A 130 -25.90 -10.70 -18.90
CA ASP A 130 -27.19 -10.67 -19.55
C ASP A 130 -27.08 -11.22 -20.97
N PRO A 131 -27.62 -12.43 -21.26
CA PRO A 131 -27.55 -13.04 -22.59
C PRO A 131 -28.34 -12.28 -23.66
N GLN A 132 -29.33 -11.48 -23.26
CA GLN A 132 -30.18 -10.74 -24.20
C GLN A 132 -29.46 -9.50 -24.75
N THR A 133 -28.70 -8.83 -23.91
CA THR A 133 -27.96 -7.61 -24.29
C THR A 133 -26.51 -7.90 -24.63
N GLY A 134 -25.97 -9.07 -24.24
CA GLY A 134 -24.57 -9.43 -24.37
C GLY A 134 -23.64 -8.60 -23.46
N THR A 135 -24.17 -7.99 -22.40
CA THR A 135 -23.46 -7.10 -21.47
C THR A 135 -23.46 -7.64 -20.05
N VAL A 136 -22.74 -6.96 -19.15
CA VAL A 136 -22.71 -7.25 -17.72
C VAL A 136 -23.17 -5.98 -16.97
N PRO A 137 -24.49 -5.73 -16.89
CA PRO A 137 -25.01 -4.57 -16.16
C PRO A 137 -24.77 -4.73 -14.66
N ILE A 138 -24.51 -3.62 -13.99
CA ILE A 138 -24.37 -3.58 -12.54
C ILE A 138 -25.74 -3.23 -11.96
N ARG A 139 -26.35 -4.15 -11.22
CA ARG A 139 -27.69 -4.00 -10.64
C ARG A 139 -27.72 -4.51 -9.21
N ILE A 140 -26.85 -3.95 -8.37
CA ILE A 140 -26.74 -4.32 -6.96
C ILE A 140 -27.68 -3.47 -6.10
N ASN A 141 -28.46 -4.11 -5.24
CA ASN A 141 -29.40 -3.45 -4.35
C ASN A 141 -28.81 -3.15 -2.97
N ASP A 142 -27.93 -4.03 -2.46
CA ASP A 142 -27.25 -3.82 -1.19
C ASP A 142 -25.95 -3.00 -1.39
N PRO A 143 -25.70 -1.97 -0.54
CA PRO A 143 -24.52 -1.13 -0.71
C PRO A 143 -23.22 -1.89 -0.51
N SER A 144 -22.35 -1.85 -1.49
CA SER A 144 -20.97 -2.33 -1.39
C SER A 144 -20.03 -1.19 -1.00
N SER A 145 -19.05 -1.49 -0.17
CA SER A 145 -18.05 -0.52 0.28
C SER A 145 -16.76 -1.22 0.70
N TYR A 146 -15.68 -0.51 0.57
CA TYR A 146 -14.38 -0.93 1.08
C TYR A 146 -13.63 0.27 1.67
N TRP A 147 -13.05 0.12 2.82
CA TRP A 147 -12.04 1.04 3.31
C TRP A 147 -10.85 0.30 3.89
N ARG A 148 -9.69 0.91 3.78
CA ARG A 148 -8.44 0.40 4.31
C ARG A 148 -7.59 1.53 4.86
N ARG A 149 -6.96 1.28 5.98
CA ARG A 149 -5.88 2.09 6.51
C ARG A 149 -4.64 1.23 6.69
N THR A 150 -3.52 1.77 6.25
CA THR A 150 -2.21 1.14 6.38
C THR A 150 -1.26 2.10 7.07
N LEU A 151 -0.53 1.61 8.04
CA LEU A 151 0.52 2.33 8.73
C LEU A 151 1.80 1.51 8.61
N ASN A 152 2.85 2.13 8.08
CA ASN A 152 4.16 1.51 7.95
C ASN A 152 5.20 2.37 8.63
N ASN A 153 6.08 1.73 9.38
CA ASN A 153 7.25 2.33 9.99
C ASN A 153 8.49 1.54 9.58
N SER A 154 9.58 2.21 9.34
CA SER A 154 10.87 1.55 9.20
C SER A 154 11.98 2.39 9.80
N LEU A 155 12.92 1.70 10.44
CA LEU A 155 14.18 2.25 10.92
C LEU A 155 15.31 1.53 10.21
N TYR A 156 16.10 2.29 9.48
CA TYR A 156 17.33 1.82 8.86
C TYR A 156 18.52 2.44 9.58
N LEU A 157 19.46 1.58 9.96
CA LEU A 157 20.75 1.97 10.54
C LEU A 157 21.86 1.42 9.66
N GLU A 158 22.88 2.24 9.39
CA GLU A 158 24.08 1.84 8.66
C GLU A 158 25.31 2.32 9.39
N TRP A 159 26.14 1.37 9.80
CA TRP A 159 27.45 1.66 10.34
C TRP A 159 28.52 1.28 9.34
N LYS A 160 29.25 2.31 8.87
CA LYS A 160 30.28 2.16 7.84
C LYS A 160 31.66 2.32 8.46
N THR A 161 32.50 1.34 8.25
CA THR A 161 33.93 1.37 8.61
C THR A 161 34.80 1.24 7.35
N ASP A 162 36.11 1.34 7.48
CA ASP A 162 37.02 1.13 6.34
C ASP A 162 37.04 -0.31 5.84
N ARG A 163 36.58 -1.28 6.64
CA ARG A 163 36.65 -2.71 6.33
C ARG A 163 35.29 -3.32 5.97
N PHE A 164 34.22 -2.86 6.59
CA PHE A 164 32.87 -3.42 6.39
C PHE A 164 31.78 -2.34 6.56
N ILE A 165 30.62 -2.64 6.05
CA ILE A 165 29.37 -1.92 6.28
C ILE A 165 28.41 -2.89 6.96
N LEU A 166 27.91 -2.51 8.13
CA LEU A 166 26.86 -3.20 8.86
C LEU A 166 25.58 -2.41 8.71
N SER A 167 24.50 -3.06 8.31
CA SER A 167 23.17 -2.44 8.23
C SER A 167 22.11 -3.25 8.94
N SER A 168 21.13 -2.56 9.49
CA SER A 168 19.92 -3.11 10.09
C SER A 168 18.72 -2.37 9.53
N THR A 169 17.68 -3.12 9.16
CA THR A 169 16.38 -2.58 8.74
C THR A 169 15.29 -3.24 9.56
N THR A 170 14.74 -2.50 10.52
CA THR A 170 13.56 -2.91 11.28
C THR A 170 12.33 -2.29 10.62
N ALA A 171 11.31 -3.09 10.31
CA ALA A 171 10.06 -2.58 9.76
C ALA A 171 8.85 -3.12 10.52
N TYR A 172 7.83 -2.27 10.63
CA TYR A 172 6.54 -2.58 11.20
C TYR A 172 5.42 -2.12 10.29
N GLN A 173 4.48 -2.99 10.01
CA GLN A 173 3.26 -2.67 9.29
C GLN A 173 2.03 -3.00 10.11
N TYR A 174 1.07 -2.09 10.10
CA TYR A 174 -0.29 -2.31 10.56
C TYR A 174 -1.26 -2.05 9.41
N LEU A 175 -2.15 -2.99 9.16
CA LEU A 175 -3.22 -2.86 8.19
C LEU A 175 -4.55 -3.18 8.87
N LYS A 176 -5.56 -2.38 8.59
CA LYS A 176 -6.94 -2.68 8.95
C LYS A 176 -7.82 -2.31 7.77
N ASP A 177 -8.69 -3.23 7.39
CA ASP A 177 -9.72 -2.98 6.39
C ASP A 177 -11.11 -3.48 6.83
N ASP A 178 -12.11 -3.01 6.11
CA ASP A 178 -13.50 -3.41 6.26
C ASP A 178 -14.13 -3.40 4.86
N MET A 179 -14.64 -4.54 4.47
CA MET A 179 -15.23 -4.81 3.18
C MET A 179 -16.68 -5.24 3.37
N LYS A 180 -17.59 -4.56 2.69
CA LYS A 180 -18.98 -5.01 2.53
C LYS A 180 -19.24 -5.20 1.06
N MET A 181 -19.83 -6.30 0.69
CA MET A 181 -20.10 -6.65 -0.68
C MET A 181 -21.47 -7.28 -0.81
N ASP A 182 -22.27 -6.76 -1.73
CA ASP A 182 -23.42 -7.46 -2.28
C ASP A 182 -22.86 -8.62 -3.11
N GLN A 183 -23.09 -9.85 -2.69
CA GLN A 183 -22.44 -11.02 -3.26
C GLN A 183 -23.34 -11.83 -4.20
N ASP A 184 -24.61 -11.52 -4.26
CA ASP A 184 -25.49 -12.08 -5.28
C ASP A 184 -25.47 -11.30 -6.59
N TYR A 185 -24.98 -10.04 -6.57
CA TYR A 185 -24.81 -9.13 -7.72
C TYR A 185 -26.11 -8.88 -8.50
N THR A 186 -27.25 -8.89 -7.79
CA THR A 186 -28.60 -8.76 -8.36
C THR A 186 -29.39 -7.65 -7.70
N GLU A 187 -30.63 -7.46 -8.17
CA GLU A 187 -31.62 -6.58 -7.57
C GLU A 187 -32.32 -7.20 -6.35
N GLN A 188 -32.04 -8.48 -6.06
CA GLN A 188 -32.62 -9.24 -4.95
C GLN A 188 -31.75 -9.14 -3.72
N SER A 189 -32.35 -9.13 -2.54
CA SER A 189 -31.64 -9.09 -1.27
C SER A 189 -31.38 -10.50 -0.75
N VAL A 190 -30.41 -11.23 -1.37
CA VAL A 190 -30.16 -12.65 -1.06
C VAL A 190 -29.10 -12.78 0.03
N PHE A 191 -27.90 -12.29 -0.17
CA PHE A 191 -26.85 -12.32 0.85
C PHE A 191 -25.74 -11.29 0.60
N THR A 192 -25.13 -10.85 1.67
CA THR A 192 -23.98 -9.94 1.66
C THR A 192 -22.79 -10.55 2.40
N LEU A 193 -21.59 -10.25 1.97
CA LEU A 193 -20.35 -10.54 2.69
C LEU A 193 -19.89 -9.30 3.46
N HIS A 194 -19.53 -9.48 4.72
CA HIS A 194 -18.91 -8.44 5.52
C HIS A 194 -17.59 -8.95 6.08
N GLN A 195 -16.47 -8.58 5.46
CA GLN A 195 -15.15 -9.01 5.89
C GLN A 195 -14.39 -7.88 6.57
N LYS A 196 -13.80 -8.19 7.71
CA LYS A 196 -12.89 -7.30 8.44
C LYS A 196 -11.56 -7.98 8.61
N GLN A 197 -10.49 -7.26 8.34
CA GLN A 197 -9.14 -7.77 8.53
C GLN A 197 -8.31 -6.83 9.38
N LYS A 198 -7.46 -7.43 10.22
CA LYS A 198 -6.37 -6.75 10.93
C LYS A 198 -5.09 -7.54 10.73
N GLN A 199 -4.06 -6.87 10.28
CA GLN A 199 -2.74 -7.47 10.08
C GLN A 199 -1.68 -6.67 10.81
N TYR A 200 -0.79 -7.39 11.48
CA TYR A 200 0.44 -6.88 12.07
C TYR A 200 1.61 -7.63 11.46
N ALA A 201 2.56 -6.92 10.94
CA ALA A 201 3.78 -7.52 10.40
C ALA A 201 5.01 -6.81 10.96
N TRP A 202 5.99 -7.59 11.39
CA TRP A 202 7.31 -7.15 11.80
C TRP A 202 8.34 -7.84 10.94
N SER A 203 9.36 -7.13 10.53
CA SER A 203 10.53 -7.71 9.89
C SER A 203 11.81 -7.05 10.38
N GLU A 204 12.86 -7.84 10.43
CA GLU A 204 14.22 -7.40 10.70
C GLU A 204 15.14 -7.98 9.64
N GLU A 205 15.96 -7.14 9.07
CA GLU A 205 17.03 -7.51 8.17
C GLU A 205 18.35 -6.99 8.71
N LEU A 206 19.29 -7.89 8.91
CA LEU A 206 20.67 -7.58 9.28
C LEU A 206 21.58 -7.97 8.11
N ALA A 207 22.43 -7.07 7.69
CA ALA A 207 23.40 -7.35 6.64
C ALA A 207 24.76 -6.78 6.98
N ILE A 208 25.80 -7.53 6.68
CA ILE A 208 27.19 -7.09 6.74
C ILE A 208 27.87 -7.37 5.41
N LYS A 209 28.56 -6.40 4.86
CA LYS A 209 29.29 -6.53 3.59
C LYS A 209 30.68 -5.91 3.68
N SER A 210 31.60 -6.45 2.90
CA SER A 210 32.94 -5.91 2.78
C SER A 210 32.90 -4.47 2.24
N ASN A 211 33.75 -3.60 2.77
CA ASN A 211 33.96 -2.23 2.33
C ASN A 211 35.44 -1.99 1.99
N THR A 212 36.05 -2.92 1.30
CA THR A 212 37.45 -2.85 0.91
C THR A 212 37.58 -2.76 -0.60
N LYS A 213 38.70 -2.21 -1.09
CA LYS A 213 39.04 -2.20 -2.52
C LYS A 213 39.66 -3.53 -2.99
N SER A 214 39.55 -4.60 -2.19
CA SER A 214 40.05 -5.93 -2.53
C SER A 214 39.27 -6.52 -3.69
N ASN A 215 39.88 -7.38 -4.48
CA ASN A 215 39.23 -8.18 -5.50
C ASN A 215 38.24 -9.21 -4.91
N TYR A 216 38.34 -9.49 -3.61
CA TYR A 216 37.42 -10.36 -2.89
C TYR A 216 36.38 -9.51 -2.15
N GLN A 217 35.14 -9.62 -2.60
CA GLN A 217 33.97 -8.97 -1.98
C GLN A 217 33.08 -10.04 -1.37
N TRP A 218 32.56 -9.79 -0.19
CA TRP A 218 31.66 -10.72 0.50
C TRP A 218 30.51 -9.96 1.15
N SER A 219 29.37 -10.65 1.31
CA SER A 219 28.23 -10.17 2.07
C SER A 219 27.55 -11.33 2.78
N PHE A 220 27.05 -11.08 3.99
CA PHE A 220 26.23 -11.98 4.77
C PHE A 220 25.00 -11.23 5.25
N GLY A 221 23.86 -11.90 5.31
CA GLY A 221 22.64 -11.32 5.81
C GLY A 221 21.79 -12.34 6.55
N ALA A 222 20.97 -11.85 7.45
CA ALA A 222 19.93 -12.60 8.14
C ALA A 222 18.62 -11.81 8.04
N TYR A 223 17.52 -12.52 7.83
CA TYR A 223 16.19 -11.96 7.75
C TYR A 223 15.23 -12.74 8.63
N GLY A 224 14.49 -12.01 9.46
CA GLY A 224 13.40 -12.54 10.28
C GLY A 224 12.12 -11.76 10.05
N PHE A 225 10.97 -12.43 10.18
CA PHE A 225 9.69 -11.75 10.12
C PHE A 225 8.66 -12.46 10.98
N TYR A 226 7.70 -11.68 11.45
CA TYR A 226 6.49 -12.14 12.11
C TYR A 226 5.28 -11.48 11.44
N ASN A 227 4.25 -12.27 11.14
CA ASN A 227 3.01 -11.79 10.55
C ASN A 227 1.82 -12.42 11.28
N SER A 228 0.89 -11.59 11.73
CA SER A 228 -0.37 -12.01 12.32
C SER A 228 -1.51 -11.38 11.53
N LEU A 229 -2.36 -12.22 10.95
CA LEU A 229 -3.57 -11.82 10.23
C LEU A 229 -4.79 -12.38 10.96
N ASN A 230 -5.69 -11.49 11.35
CA ASN A 230 -7.00 -11.84 11.87
C ASN A 230 -8.06 -11.41 10.87
N THR A 231 -8.86 -12.34 10.41
CA THR A 231 -9.97 -12.13 9.46
C THR A 231 -11.27 -12.60 10.09
N ASP A 232 -12.26 -11.71 10.08
CA ASP A 232 -13.65 -12.00 10.42
C ASP A 232 -14.49 -11.70 9.16
N GLY A 233 -15.26 -12.67 8.67
CA GLY A 233 -15.91 -12.56 7.37
C GLY A 233 -17.27 -13.27 7.32
N PRO A 234 -18.29 -12.83 8.10
CA PRO A 234 -19.61 -13.42 8.03
C PRO A 234 -20.28 -13.17 6.67
N VAL A 235 -20.95 -14.21 6.17
CA VAL A 235 -21.96 -14.11 5.13
C VAL A 235 -23.31 -13.91 5.80
N ILE A 236 -24.01 -12.86 5.42
CA ILE A 236 -25.29 -12.47 6.02
C ILE A 236 -26.40 -12.74 5.02
N PHE A 237 -27.23 -13.75 5.30
CA PHE A 237 -28.41 -14.01 4.50
C PHE A 237 -29.47 -12.95 4.75
N LYS A 238 -30.05 -12.47 3.68
CA LYS A 238 -31.07 -11.43 3.66
C LYS A 238 -32.46 -12.05 3.40
N LYS A 239 -33.47 -11.19 3.28
CA LYS A 239 -34.88 -11.59 3.17
C LYS A 239 -35.12 -12.62 2.08
N ASP A 240 -34.64 -12.38 0.87
CA ASP A 240 -34.93 -13.24 -0.28
C ASP A 240 -34.14 -14.56 -0.22
N GLY A 241 -32.93 -14.52 0.36
CA GLY A 241 -32.13 -15.71 0.62
C GLY A 241 -32.75 -16.66 1.65
N LEU A 242 -33.29 -16.12 2.74
CA LEU A 242 -33.97 -16.88 3.77
C LEU A 242 -35.26 -17.53 3.25
N THR A 243 -36.03 -16.83 2.43
CA THR A 243 -37.24 -17.36 1.80
C THR A 243 -36.92 -18.57 0.90
N GLY A 244 -35.86 -18.50 0.12
CA GLY A 244 -35.45 -19.63 -0.75
C GLY A 244 -34.93 -20.85 0.03
N ILE A 245 -34.43 -20.70 1.26
CA ILE A 245 -34.02 -21.82 2.13
C ILE A 245 -35.23 -22.48 2.80
N LEU A 246 -36.22 -21.70 3.19
CA LEU A 246 -37.40 -22.19 3.93
C LEU A 246 -38.46 -22.83 3.03
N GLN A 247 -38.34 -22.67 1.71
CA GLN A 247 -39.24 -23.28 0.71
C GLN A 247 -38.75 -24.63 0.13
N LYS A 248 -37.59 -25.11 0.56
CA LYS A 248 -37.04 -26.45 0.24
C LYS A 248 -37.16 -27.38 1.42
#